data_c4e7fbe588894a76a1490acfff3c4e73
#
_entry.id   c4e7fbe588894a76a1490acfff3c4e73
#
_cell.length_a   1.000
_cell.length_b   1.000
_cell.length_c   1.000
_cell.angle_alpha   90.00
_cell.angle_beta   90.00
_cell.angle_gamma   90.00
#
_symmetry.space_group_name_H-M   'P 1'
#
loop_
_entity.id
_entity.type
_entity.pdbx_description
1 polymer ?
#
loop_
_entity_poly.entity_id
_entity_poly.type
_entity_poly.pdbx_seq_one_letter_code
_entity_poly.pdbx_strand_id
1 'polypeptide(L)' 'RDVSRARIFYKDREAERGFVVIRGEDLEDLGPSSFTFRGSTIPYYKVFRVTYGSEVVFEREESSSP' A
#
# COMPACT_ATOMS: atom_id res chain seq x y z
N ARG A 1 12.50 13.34 4.87
CA ARG A 1 11.10 13.16 4.59
C ARG A 1 10.50 12.28 5.68
N ASP A 2 9.33 12.63 6.14
CA ASP A 2 8.73 11.97 7.27
C ASP A 2 7.83 10.83 6.79
N VAL A 3 8.28 9.59 6.90
CA VAL A 3 7.50 8.48 6.41
C VAL A 3 6.21 8.26 7.20
N SER A 4 6.10 8.85 8.39
CA SER A 4 4.86 8.68 9.14
C SER A 4 3.69 9.36 8.47
N ARG A 5 3.94 10.24 7.50
CA ARG A 5 2.86 10.91 6.79
C ARG A 5 2.46 10.15 5.54
N ALA A 6 3.15 9.06 5.22
CA ALA A 6 2.82 8.29 4.05
C ALA A 6 1.77 7.24 4.38
N ARG A 7 0.91 6.96 3.43
CA ARG A 7 -0.10 5.92 3.58
C ARG A 7 -0.07 5.07 2.33
N ILE A 8 -0.10 3.76 2.50
CA ILE A 8 -0.09 2.83 1.38
C ILE A 8 -1.39 2.06 1.40
N PHE A 9 -2.09 2.03 0.28
CA PHE A 9 -3.35 1.33 0.16
C PHE A 9 -3.13 0.10 -0.71
N TYR A 10 -3.46 -1.10 -0.22
CA TYR A 10 -3.32 -2.28 -1.05
C TYR A 10 -4.60 -3.12 -0.96
N LYS A 11 -4.84 -3.93 -1.97
CA LYS A 11 -6.04 -4.73 -2.02
C LYS A 11 -5.93 -5.95 -1.16
N ASP A 12 -6.99 -6.29 -0.46
CA ASP A 12 -6.99 -7.47 0.40
C ASP A 12 -8.42 -7.98 0.45
N ARG A 13 -8.66 -9.16 -0.15
CA ARG A 13 -10.01 -9.69 -0.20
C ARG A 13 -10.57 -9.97 1.16
N GLU A 14 -9.73 -10.24 2.14
CA GLU A 14 -10.23 -10.55 3.46
C GLU A 14 -10.48 -9.34 4.30
N ALA A 15 -10.11 -8.18 3.83
CA ALA A 15 -10.37 -6.96 4.58
C ALA A 15 -11.82 -6.58 4.43
N GLU A 16 -12.38 -6.00 5.48
CA GLU A 16 -13.77 -5.63 5.45
C GLU A 16 -14.12 -4.72 4.30
N ARG A 17 -13.27 -3.82 3.93
CA ARG A 17 -13.53 -2.91 2.84
C ARG A 17 -12.90 -3.34 1.54
N GLY A 18 -12.25 -4.49 1.52
CA GLY A 18 -11.57 -4.94 0.32
C GLY A 18 -10.17 -4.38 0.16
N PHE A 19 -9.72 -3.54 1.08
CA PHE A 19 -8.37 -3.00 1.03
C PHE A 19 -7.90 -2.67 2.43
N VAL A 20 -6.59 -2.48 2.57
CA VAL A 20 -5.96 -2.16 3.84
C VAL A 20 -5.12 -0.92 3.64
N VAL A 21 -5.08 -0.05 4.63
CA VAL A 21 -4.25 1.15 4.61
C VAL A 21 -3.15 0.99 5.62
N ILE A 22 -1.90 1.15 5.20
CA ILE A 22 -0.75 0.99 6.06
C ILE A 22 -0.01 2.30 6.17
N ARG A 23 0.47 2.65 7.34
CA ARG A 23 1.29 3.83 7.48
C ARG A 23 2.68 3.51 7.01
N GLY A 24 3.34 4.45 6.40
CA GLY A 24 4.70 4.24 5.91
C GLY A 24 5.65 3.79 6.99
N GLU A 25 5.45 4.28 8.22
CA GLU A 25 6.35 3.92 9.30
C GLU A 25 6.19 2.47 9.74
N ASP A 26 5.12 1.79 9.33
CA ASP A 26 4.91 0.42 9.70
C ASP A 26 5.46 -0.57 8.67
N LEU A 27 6.02 -0.09 7.59
CA LEU A 27 6.56 -0.98 6.58
C LEU A 27 7.89 -1.55 7.01
N GLU A 28 8.13 -2.80 6.67
CA GLU A 28 9.38 -3.43 6.97
C GLU A 28 9.95 -4.04 5.73
N ASP A 29 11.25 -4.20 5.67
CA ASP A 29 11.89 -4.90 4.56
C ASP A 29 11.39 -4.53 3.19
N LEU A 30 11.56 -3.28 2.81
CA LEU A 30 11.20 -2.86 1.47
C LEU A 30 12.11 -3.51 0.47
N GLY A 31 11.59 -4.40 -0.31
CA GLY A 31 12.37 -5.12 -1.30
C GLY A 31 12.08 -4.64 -2.70
N PRO A 32 12.64 -5.28 -3.70
CA PRO A 32 12.46 -4.84 -5.08
C PRO A 32 11.07 -5.14 -5.63
N SER A 33 10.39 -6.16 -5.12
CA SER A 33 9.08 -6.48 -5.66
C SER A 33 8.01 -6.62 -4.59
N SER A 34 8.37 -6.44 -3.33
CA SER A 34 7.40 -6.58 -2.26
C SER A 34 7.91 -5.91 -1.00
N PHE A 35 7.04 -5.77 -0.02
CA PHE A 35 7.44 -5.25 1.29
C PHE A 35 6.79 -6.14 2.35
N THR A 36 7.23 -6.01 3.59
CA THR A 36 6.69 -6.81 4.68
C THR A 36 5.89 -5.91 5.62
N PHE A 37 4.75 -6.40 6.05
CA PHE A 37 3.90 -5.68 6.98
C PHE A 37 3.34 -6.71 7.94
N ARG A 38 3.67 -6.58 9.23
CA ARG A 38 3.19 -7.49 10.27
C ARG A 38 3.51 -8.94 9.94
N GLY A 39 4.70 -9.16 9.44
CA GLY A 39 5.13 -10.52 9.14
C GLY A 39 4.62 -11.09 7.84
N SER A 40 3.82 -10.34 7.10
CA SER A 40 3.30 -10.82 5.83
C SER A 40 4.00 -10.12 4.69
N THR A 41 4.29 -10.84 3.64
CA THR A 41 4.92 -10.26 2.46
C THR A 41 3.83 -9.80 1.50
N ILE A 42 3.86 -8.53 1.16
CA ILE A 42 2.85 -7.93 0.30
C ILE A 42 3.48 -7.51 -1.01
N PRO A 43 3.09 -8.09 -2.13
CA PRO A 43 3.67 -7.70 -3.42
C PRO A 43 3.22 -6.30 -3.81
N TYR A 44 4.10 -5.55 -4.46
CA TYR A 44 3.75 -4.19 -4.85
C TYR A 44 2.59 -4.15 -5.85
N TYR A 45 2.35 -5.22 -6.59
CA TYR A 45 1.28 -5.14 -7.57
C TYR A 45 -0.11 -5.06 -6.91
N LYS A 46 -0.18 -5.33 -5.61
CA LYS A 46 -1.44 -5.16 -4.91
C LYS A 46 -1.66 -3.74 -4.43
N VAL A 47 -0.63 -2.92 -4.47
CA VAL A 47 -0.74 -1.54 -4.02
C VAL A 47 -1.41 -0.74 -5.13
N PHE A 48 -2.46 -0.02 -4.80
CA PHE A 48 -3.16 0.78 -5.80
C PHE A 48 -3.13 2.27 -5.53
N ARG A 49 -2.65 2.67 -4.37
CA ARG A 49 -2.56 4.10 -4.06
C ARG A 49 -1.53 4.34 -2.97
N VAL A 50 -0.79 5.41 -3.09
CA VAL A 50 0.12 5.85 -2.04
C VAL A 50 -0.09 7.35 -1.89
N THR A 51 -0.27 7.80 -0.66
CA THR A 51 -0.43 9.23 -0.41
C THR A 51 0.64 9.70 0.55
N TYR A 52 0.93 10.98 0.54
CA TYR A 52 1.87 11.58 1.47
C TYR A 52 1.22 12.86 1.93
N GLY A 53 0.86 12.92 3.20
CA GLY A 53 0.09 14.04 3.72
C GLY A 53 -1.26 14.04 3.02
N SER A 54 -1.59 15.13 2.38
CA SER A 54 -2.85 15.23 1.66
C SER A 54 -2.66 15.06 0.16
N GLU A 55 -1.47 14.64 -0.27
CA GLU A 55 -1.18 14.55 -1.68
C GLU A 55 -1.13 13.10 -2.13
N VAL A 56 -1.70 12.78 -3.27
CA VAL A 56 -1.62 11.45 -3.83
C VAL A 56 -0.36 11.40 -4.68
N VAL A 57 0.61 10.57 -4.30
CA VAL A 57 1.88 10.49 -5.02
C VAL A 57 1.92 9.30 -5.98
N PHE A 58 0.99 8.35 -5.85
CA PHE A 58 0.92 7.22 -6.78
C PHE A 58 -0.51 6.69 -6.76
N GLU A 59 -1.07 6.43 -7.91
CA GLU A 59 -2.40 5.84 -7.97
C GLU A 59 -2.50 5.02 -9.23
N ARG A 60 -2.92 3.76 -9.10
CA ARG A 60 -3.08 2.89 -10.23
C ARG A 60 -4.57 2.70 -10.43
N GLU A 61 -5.01 2.92 -11.64
CA GLU A 61 -6.37 2.72 -11.91
C GLU A 61 -6.65 1.29 -11.93
N GLU A 62 -7.62 0.83 -11.23
CA GLU A 62 -7.90 -0.52 -11.23
C GLU A 62 -8.62 -0.84 -12.40
N SER A 63 -8.08 -1.29 -13.32
CA SER A 63 -8.70 -1.61 -14.46
C SER A 63 -9.51 -2.70 -14.15
N SER A 64 -10.60 -2.58 -14.07
CA SER A 64 -11.39 -3.60 -13.88
C SER A 64 -11.51 -4.41 -14.97
N SER A 65 -10.78 -4.57 -15.65
CA SER A 65 -10.81 -5.31 -16.66
C SER A 65 -11.64 -6.18 -16.58
N PRO A 66 -12.15 -6.24 -17.20
CA PRO A 66 -13.12 -7.02 -17.42
C PRO A 66 -12.94 -8.14 -17.49
#